data_0035598d8a2bae208499f38ee8050402
#
_entry.id   0035598d8a2bae208499f38ee8050402
#
_cell.length_a   1.000
_cell.length_b   1.000
_cell.length_c   1.000
_cell.angle_alpha   90.00
_cell.angle_beta   90.00
_cell.angle_gamma   90.00
#
_symmetry.space_group_name_H-M   'P 1'
#
loop_
_entity.id
_entity.type
_entity.pdbx_description
1 polymer ?
#
loop_
_entity_poly.entity_id
_entity_poly.type
_entity_poly.pdbx_seq_one_letter_code
_entity_poly.pdbx_strand_id
1 'polypeptide(L)'
;MDSGALYQNKTSGVKFTLDYNNTDWYNNPTHGTRQRLTVARDWGLLDESSTWTAIQFRHSQFFNLGETEKARQRVLAFDIWTSDVPTWNSTSRNGDGVEAFHRAPLFEGSTLGGLERQRAFPSNRFHDRSAINYTAEYRYMPKWNPFPNIPLINTLHIPWWQWVGYLEVGRVADNWSFSDLHKKMKVSAGGSVRAMVYELVIRVDVGVSEEGSEVQMFFNHPF
;
A
#
# COMPACT_ATOMS: atom_id res chain seq x y z
N MET A 1 19.84 -18.48 -9.23
CA MET A 1 19.45 -18.71 -7.82
C MET A 1 20.32 -17.79 -7.00
N ASP A 2 19.86 -16.58 -6.71
CA ASP A 2 20.62 -15.67 -5.88
C ASP A 2 20.60 -16.20 -4.46
N SER A 3 21.78 -16.58 -3.98
CA SER A 3 22.03 -16.91 -2.60
C SER A 3 21.71 -15.66 -1.77
N GLY A 4 20.61 -15.72 -1.03
CA GLY A 4 20.10 -14.62 -0.26
C GLY A 4 21.17 -13.93 0.56
N ALA A 5 21.57 -12.76 0.11
CA ALA A 5 22.15 -11.79 0.99
C ALA A 5 21.08 -11.54 2.07
N LEU A 6 21.32 -12.07 3.26
CA LEU A 6 20.53 -11.81 4.46
C LEU A 6 20.50 -10.29 4.60
N TYR A 7 19.37 -9.69 4.26
CA TYR A 7 19.17 -8.26 4.47
C TYR A 7 19.39 -8.00 5.96
N GLN A 8 20.44 -7.27 6.26
CA GLN A 8 20.65 -6.80 7.63
C GLN A 8 19.50 -5.88 7.98
N ASN A 9 18.63 -6.35 8.86
CA ASN A 9 17.46 -5.58 9.33
C ASN A 9 17.81 -4.66 10.50
N LYS A 10 19.09 -4.32 10.67
CA LYS A 10 19.52 -3.38 11.71
C LYS A 10 19.50 -1.97 11.13
N THR A 11 18.66 -1.12 11.66
CA THR A 11 18.57 0.29 11.30
C THR A 11 18.57 1.16 12.54
N SER A 12 19.21 2.32 12.49
CA SER A 12 19.24 3.34 13.54
C SER A 12 18.90 4.69 12.94
N GLY A 13 17.67 4.85 12.49
CA GLY A 13 17.25 6.01 11.74
C GLY A 13 16.19 6.84 12.46
N VAL A 14 15.95 8.02 11.92
CA VAL A 14 14.85 8.90 12.29
C VAL A 14 13.89 8.99 11.10
N LYS A 15 12.60 8.91 11.41
CA LYS A 15 11.52 9.07 10.46
C LYS A 15 10.75 10.34 10.80
N PHE A 16 10.64 11.22 9.82
CA PHE A 16 9.81 12.41 9.88
C PHE A 16 8.59 12.21 8.97
N THR A 17 7.40 12.46 9.51
CA THR A 17 6.15 12.32 8.74
C THR A 17 5.33 13.60 8.87
N LEU A 18 4.93 14.16 7.72
CA LEU A 18 3.92 15.20 7.62
C LEU A 18 2.63 14.56 7.12
N ASP A 19 1.57 14.72 7.88
CA ASP A 19 0.24 14.21 7.58
C ASP A 19 -0.75 15.38 7.48
N TYR A 20 -1.44 15.47 6.34
CA TYR A 20 -2.60 16.33 6.15
C TYR A 20 -3.82 15.48 5.87
N ASN A 21 -4.88 15.66 6.64
CA ASN A 21 -6.13 14.92 6.50
C ASN A 21 -7.32 15.85 6.72
N ASN A 22 -8.15 16.02 5.68
CA ASN A 22 -9.42 16.72 5.75
C ASN A 22 -10.61 15.84 5.38
N THR A 23 -10.46 14.53 5.54
CA THR A 23 -11.57 13.61 5.28
C THR A 23 -12.64 13.70 6.37
N ASP A 24 -13.88 13.40 6.00
CA ASP A 24 -15.03 13.38 6.90
C ASP A 24 -14.94 12.31 7.99
N TRP A 25 -14.38 11.16 7.68
CA TRP A 25 -14.28 10.04 8.63
C TRP A 25 -12.97 9.28 8.47
N TYR A 26 -12.25 9.12 9.58
CA TYR A 26 -10.93 8.49 9.55
C TYR A 26 -10.97 7.02 9.07
N ASN A 27 -11.89 6.22 9.63
CA ASN A 27 -11.97 4.78 9.38
C ASN A 27 -12.77 4.38 8.13
N ASN A 28 -13.50 5.32 7.51
CA ASN A 28 -14.24 5.06 6.28
C ASN A 28 -14.53 6.37 5.54
N PRO A 29 -13.52 7.03 4.99
CA PRO A 29 -13.67 8.33 4.36
C PRO A 29 -14.59 8.25 3.14
N THR A 30 -15.52 9.22 3.07
CA THR A 30 -16.44 9.35 1.94
C THR A 30 -16.08 10.51 1.02
N HIS A 31 -15.49 11.58 1.56
CA HIS A 31 -15.02 12.73 0.80
C HIS A 31 -13.80 13.35 1.48
N GLY A 32 -13.12 14.24 0.74
CA GLY A 32 -11.91 14.91 1.22
C GLY A 32 -10.63 14.27 0.70
N THR A 33 -9.51 14.68 1.27
CA THR A 33 -8.18 14.24 0.87
C THR A 33 -7.32 13.85 2.05
N ARG A 34 -6.38 12.95 1.81
CA ARG A 34 -5.23 12.69 2.70
C ARG A 34 -3.94 12.87 1.93
N GLN A 35 -2.97 13.48 2.57
CA GLN A 35 -1.61 13.61 2.02
C GLN A 35 -0.61 13.23 3.11
N ARG A 36 0.36 12.43 2.74
CA ARG A 36 1.43 12.02 3.66
C ARG A 36 2.76 12.11 2.94
N LEU A 37 3.68 12.86 3.55
CA LEU A 37 5.08 12.88 3.17
C LEU A 37 5.89 12.25 4.31
N THR A 38 6.66 11.23 3.98
CA THR A 38 7.55 10.56 4.93
C THR A 38 8.98 10.67 4.42
N VAL A 39 9.89 11.10 5.27
CA VAL A 39 11.33 11.08 5.03
C VAL A 39 11.98 10.27 6.15
N ALA A 40 12.64 9.20 5.79
CA ALA A 40 13.38 8.35 6.72
C ALA A 40 14.87 8.43 6.40
N ARG A 41 15.71 8.58 7.42
CA ARG A 41 17.17 8.65 7.31
C ARG A 41 17.82 7.77 8.35
N ASP A 42 18.69 6.89 7.91
CA ASP A 42 19.63 6.15 8.75
C ASP A 42 21.05 6.71 8.55
N TRP A 43 21.76 6.93 9.63
CA TRP A 43 23.14 7.43 9.63
C TRP A 43 24.18 6.33 9.82
N GLY A 44 23.76 5.06 9.85
CA GLY A 44 24.70 3.96 10.06
C GLY A 44 25.32 3.91 11.46
N LEU A 45 24.57 4.30 12.49
CA LEU A 45 25.07 4.35 13.86
C LEU A 45 25.18 2.97 14.52
N LEU A 46 24.51 1.97 13.97
CA LEU A 46 24.65 0.57 14.40
C LEU A 46 25.70 -0.10 13.55
N ASP A 47 26.48 -1.00 14.17
CA ASP A 47 27.50 -1.79 13.46
C ASP A 47 26.90 -2.46 12.23
N GLU A 48 27.62 -2.35 11.10
CA GLU A 48 27.27 -2.95 9.81
C GLU A 48 26.04 -2.36 9.09
N SER A 49 25.37 -1.30 9.65
CA SER A 49 24.33 -0.62 8.91
C SER A 49 24.92 0.39 7.92
N SER A 50 24.44 0.36 6.68
CA SER A 50 24.78 1.39 5.71
C SER A 50 23.85 2.60 5.87
N THR A 51 24.36 3.80 5.62
CA THR A 51 23.55 5.01 5.61
C THR A 51 22.57 4.96 4.43
N TRP A 52 21.31 5.33 4.65
CA TRP A 52 20.32 5.44 3.58
C TRP A 52 19.30 6.55 3.86
N THR A 53 18.66 7.01 2.82
CA THR A 53 17.51 7.94 2.89
C THR A 53 16.40 7.39 2.01
N ALA A 54 15.18 7.34 2.54
CA ALA A 54 13.98 7.03 1.78
C ALA A 54 12.99 8.19 1.89
N ILE A 55 12.38 8.54 0.77
CA ILE A 55 11.36 9.58 0.66
C ILE A 55 10.12 8.93 0.07
N GLN A 56 8.98 9.09 0.75
CA GLN A 56 7.70 8.55 0.29
C GLN A 56 6.65 9.65 0.32
N PHE A 57 5.86 9.71 -0.73
CA PHE A 57 4.70 10.58 -0.82
C PHE A 57 3.46 9.79 -1.16
N ARG A 58 2.35 10.06 -0.47
CA ARG A 58 1.02 9.50 -0.76
C ARG A 58 0.00 10.64 -0.84
N HIS A 59 -0.88 10.53 -1.81
CA HIS A 59 -2.08 11.37 -1.93
C HIS A 59 -3.29 10.49 -2.18
N SER A 60 -4.29 10.58 -1.31
CA SER A 60 -5.56 9.87 -1.45
C SER A 60 -6.69 10.88 -1.59
N GLN A 61 -7.61 10.63 -2.51
CA GLN A 61 -8.78 11.46 -2.80
C GLN A 61 -10.05 10.64 -2.76
N PHE A 62 -11.10 11.15 -2.10
CA PHE A 62 -12.37 10.47 -1.94
C PHE A 62 -13.51 11.32 -2.50
N PHE A 63 -14.40 10.68 -3.26
CA PHE A 63 -15.56 11.29 -3.89
C PHE A 63 -16.83 10.53 -3.49
N ASN A 64 -17.71 11.20 -2.76
CA ASN A 64 -19.00 10.65 -2.38
C ASN A 64 -19.96 10.68 -3.57
N LEU A 65 -20.47 9.51 -3.97
CA LEU A 65 -21.46 9.36 -5.04
C LEU A 65 -22.92 9.34 -4.51
N GLY A 66 -23.10 9.59 -3.23
CA GLY A 66 -24.39 9.63 -2.57
C GLY A 66 -25.00 8.26 -2.30
N GLU A 67 -26.20 8.28 -1.73
CA GLU A 67 -27.00 7.10 -1.42
C GLU A 67 -27.88 6.68 -2.60
N THR A 68 -28.39 5.45 -2.53
CA THR A 68 -29.45 4.94 -3.41
C THR A 68 -30.48 4.17 -2.57
N GLU A 69 -31.52 3.65 -3.22
CA GLU A 69 -32.49 2.79 -2.52
C GLU A 69 -31.84 1.59 -1.83
N LYS A 70 -30.79 1.01 -2.43
CA LYS A 70 -30.10 -0.19 -1.96
C LYS A 70 -28.77 0.10 -1.28
N ALA A 71 -28.12 1.23 -1.58
CA ALA A 71 -26.81 1.60 -1.03
C ALA A 71 -26.95 2.70 0.01
N ARG A 72 -26.37 2.48 1.19
CA ARG A 72 -26.19 3.50 2.23
C ARG A 72 -25.06 4.48 1.88
N GLN A 73 -24.05 3.99 1.12
CA GLN A 73 -22.88 4.77 0.76
C GLN A 73 -22.25 4.21 -0.51
N ARG A 74 -21.80 5.10 -1.38
CA ARG A 74 -20.99 4.78 -2.56
C ARG A 74 -19.87 5.80 -2.66
N VAL A 75 -18.64 5.32 -2.81
CA VAL A 75 -17.45 6.17 -2.86
C VAL A 75 -16.54 5.73 -3.99
N LEU A 76 -16.02 6.70 -4.76
CA LEU A 76 -14.83 6.50 -5.57
C LEU A 76 -13.64 7.02 -4.79
N ALA A 77 -12.63 6.17 -4.62
CA ALA A 77 -11.40 6.51 -3.93
C ALA A 77 -10.22 6.29 -4.89
N PHE A 78 -9.33 7.28 -4.91
CA PHE A 78 -8.09 7.23 -5.69
C PHE A 78 -6.91 7.43 -4.77
N ASP A 79 -5.86 6.67 -4.98
CA ASP A 79 -4.59 6.79 -4.25
C ASP A 79 -3.41 6.81 -5.22
N ILE A 80 -2.49 7.72 -4.96
CA ILE A 80 -1.19 7.78 -5.63
C ILE A 80 -0.13 7.70 -4.56
N TRP A 81 0.72 6.71 -4.68
CA TRP A 81 1.89 6.56 -3.82
C TRP A 81 3.15 6.52 -4.67
N THR A 82 4.19 7.20 -4.24
CA THR A 82 5.51 7.15 -4.86
C THR A 82 6.59 7.14 -3.78
N SER A 83 7.69 6.51 -4.09
CA SER A 83 8.85 6.41 -3.21
C SER A 83 10.14 6.49 -4.01
N ASP A 84 11.17 7.07 -3.39
CA ASP A 84 12.54 7.08 -3.90
C ASP A 84 13.54 6.88 -2.76
N VAL A 85 14.62 6.18 -3.05
CA VAL A 85 15.78 6.00 -2.17
C VAL A 85 16.99 6.65 -2.84
N PRO A 86 17.13 7.99 -2.77
CA PRO A 86 18.13 8.73 -3.55
C PRO A 86 19.58 8.35 -3.23
N THR A 87 19.80 7.76 -2.08
CA THR A 87 21.15 7.27 -1.66
C THR A 87 21.51 5.90 -2.23
N TRP A 88 20.55 5.19 -2.80
CA TRP A 88 20.82 3.87 -3.34
C TRP A 88 21.80 3.92 -4.51
N ASN A 89 22.92 3.29 -4.35
CA ASN A 89 23.93 3.12 -5.37
C ASN A 89 24.13 1.63 -5.66
N SER A 90 24.09 1.26 -6.92
CA SER A 90 24.47 -0.06 -7.40
C SER A 90 25.79 0.05 -8.15
N THR A 91 26.83 -0.65 -7.70
CA THR A 91 28.09 -0.74 -8.42
C THR A 91 28.34 -2.19 -8.85
N SER A 92 28.71 -2.38 -10.10
CA SER A 92 29.22 -3.67 -10.56
C SER A 92 30.66 -3.82 -10.07
N ARG A 93 30.95 -4.84 -9.29
CA ARG A 93 32.28 -5.14 -8.82
C ARG A 93 32.79 -6.40 -9.55
N ASN A 94 33.81 -6.22 -10.40
CA ASN A 94 34.68 -7.27 -10.96
C ASN A 94 33.99 -8.58 -11.40
N GLY A 95 32.89 -8.52 -12.16
CA GLY A 95 32.33 -9.71 -12.81
C GLY A 95 31.43 -10.62 -11.95
N ASP A 96 31.38 -10.46 -10.65
CA ASP A 96 30.73 -11.39 -9.72
C ASP A 96 29.40 -10.90 -9.13
N GLY A 97 28.75 -9.93 -9.77
CA GLY A 97 27.42 -9.46 -9.33
C GLY A 97 27.34 -7.96 -9.07
N VAL A 98 26.12 -7.47 -8.92
CA VAL A 98 25.82 -6.08 -8.56
C VAL A 98 25.66 -5.98 -7.05
N GLU A 99 26.56 -5.29 -6.38
CA GLU A 99 26.37 -4.93 -4.96
C GLU A 99 25.61 -3.61 -4.87
N ALA A 100 24.55 -3.60 -4.10
CA ALA A 100 23.76 -2.40 -3.82
C ALA A 100 24.17 -1.82 -2.45
N PHE A 101 24.58 -0.56 -2.44
CA PHE A 101 24.98 0.17 -1.24
C PHE A 101 23.94 1.25 -0.91
N HIS A 102 23.88 1.66 0.35
CA HIS A 102 23.01 2.74 0.84
C HIS A 102 21.53 2.51 0.53
N ARG A 103 21.13 1.27 0.56
CA ARG A 103 19.79 0.78 0.26
C ARG A 103 18.94 0.77 1.50
N ALA A 104 17.74 1.34 1.42
CA ALA A 104 16.76 1.21 2.49
C ALA A 104 16.30 -0.25 2.65
N PRO A 105 16.01 -0.70 3.87
CA PRO A 105 15.41 -2.02 4.08
C PRO A 105 14.03 -2.10 3.42
N LEU A 106 13.56 -3.31 3.10
CA LEU A 106 12.32 -3.53 2.35
C LEU A 106 11.10 -2.86 2.98
N PHE A 107 11.04 -2.76 4.31
CA PHE A 107 9.93 -2.14 5.05
C PHE A 107 9.93 -0.60 4.99
N GLU A 108 11.05 0.04 4.58
CA GLU A 108 11.16 1.50 4.37
C GLU A 108 11.46 1.84 2.89
N GLY A 109 11.75 0.85 2.07
CA GLY A 109 12.16 1.03 0.67
C GLY A 109 11.00 1.18 -0.30
N SER A 110 11.38 1.30 -1.56
CA SER A 110 10.45 1.41 -2.70
C SER A 110 10.00 0.03 -3.14
N THR A 111 8.95 -0.50 -2.48
CA THR A 111 8.45 -1.86 -2.70
C THR A 111 7.00 -1.87 -3.16
N LEU A 112 6.66 -2.82 -4.02
CA LEU A 112 5.29 -3.12 -4.44
C LEU A 112 5.00 -4.62 -4.27
N GLY A 113 3.74 -4.93 -4.03
CA GLY A 113 3.23 -6.25 -3.65
C GLY A 113 2.88 -6.31 -2.16
N GLY A 114 1.79 -6.98 -1.85
CA GLY A 114 1.30 -7.18 -0.49
C GLY A 114 0.04 -6.40 -0.16
N LEU A 115 -0.13 -6.08 1.10
CA LEU A 115 -1.40 -5.66 1.67
C LEU A 115 -1.90 -4.27 1.26
N GLU A 116 -1.01 -3.36 0.89
CA GLU A 116 -1.37 -1.96 0.63
C GLU A 116 -1.33 -1.56 -0.83
N ARG A 117 -0.47 -2.18 -1.61
CA ARG A 117 -0.19 -1.81 -3.02
C ARG A 117 0.08 -3.06 -3.84
N GLN A 118 -0.48 -3.13 -5.04
CA GLN A 118 -0.37 -4.32 -5.90
C GLN A 118 -0.79 -5.61 -5.16
N ARG A 119 -2.02 -5.58 -4.61
CA ARG A 119 -2.57 -6.62 -3.70
C ARG A 119 -2.71 -8.00 -4.30
N ALA A 120 -2.59 -8.15 -5.62
CA ALA A 120 -2.57 -9.44 -6.30
C ALA A 120 -1.16 -10.04 -6.45
N PHE A 121 -0.15 -9.45 -5.82
CA PHE A 121 1.22 -9.96 -5.82
C PHE A 121 1.69 -10.22 -4.38
N PRO A 122 2.57 -11.21 -4.16
CA PRO A 122 3.18 -11.46 -2.86
C PRO A 122 3.88 -10.23 -2.28
N SER A 123 3.99 -10.16 -0.96
CA SER A 123 4.62 -9.04 -0.27
C SER A 123 6.06 -8.78 -0.78
N ASN A 124 6.33 -7.50 -1.09
CA ASN A 124 7.63 -7.04 -1.61
C ASN A 124 8.07 -7.75 -2.89
N ARG A 125 7.13 -8.21 -3.73
CA ARG A 125 7.43 -8.91 -4.98
C ARG A 125 8.32 -8.09 -5.90
N PHE A 126 8.09 -6.79 -5.94
CA PHE A 126 8.90 -5.85 -6.71
C PHE A 126 9.56 -4.85 -5.77
N HIS A 127 10.84 -4.62 -5.96
CA HIS A 127 11.58 -3.61 -5.21
C HIS A 127 12.72 -3.07 -6.06
N ASP A 128 12.94 -1.76 -5.96
CA ASP A 128 14.03 -1.07 -6.63
C ASP A 128 14.26 0.28 -5.93
N ARG A 129 15.12 1.13 -6.48
CA ARG A 129 15.41 2.45 -5.93
C ARG A 129 14.16 3.34 -5.85
N SER A 130 13.32 3.31 -6.86
CA SER A 130 12.13 4.15 -6.97
C SER A 130 10.90 3.31 -7.28
N ALA A 131 9.73 3.79 -6.86
CA ALA A 131 8.44 3.15 -7.14
C ALA A 131 7.33 4.17 -7.32
N ILE A 132 6.31 3.80 -8.09
CA ILE A 132 5.04 4.49 -8.16
C ILE A 132 3.90 3.48 -8.17
N ASN A 133 2.79 3.80 -7.53
CA ASN A 133 1.56 3.01 -7.55
C ASN A 133 0.34 3.92 -7.60
N TYR A 134 -0.59 3.57 -8.45
CA TYR A 134 -1.91 4.16 -8.56
C TYR A 134 -2.94 3.13 -8.13
N THR A 135 -3.90 3.52 -7.32
CA THR A 135 -5.03 2.68 -6.92
C THR A 135 -6.34 3.42 -7.16
N ALA A 136 -7.30 2.76 -7.76
CA ALA A 136 -8.67 3.20 -7.87
C ALA A 136 -9.57 2.18 -7.19
N GLU A 137 -10.46 2.63 -6.29
CA GLU A 137 -11.45 1.79 -5.62
C GLU A 137 -12.86 2.33 -5.82
N TYR A 138 -13.78 1.44 -6.11
CA TYR A 138 -15.20 1.70 -5.96
C TYR A 138 -15.70 0.97 -4.71
N ARG A 139 -16.16 1.75 -3.72
CA ARG A 139 -16.66 1.26 -2.43
C ARG A 139 -18.18 1.33 -2.41
N TYR A 140 -18.83 0.22 -2.09
CA TYR A 140 -20.28 0.10 -2.02
C TYR A 140 -20.70 -0.47 -0.67
N MET A 141 -21.44 0.32 0.12
CA MET A 141 -21.99 -0.09 1.40
C MET A 141 -23.50 -0.31 1.24
N PRO A 142 -24.01 -1.54 1.34
CA PRO A 142 -25.44 -1.79 1.26
C PRO A 142 -26.19 -1.26 2.48
N LYS A 143 -27.48 -0.95 2.30
CA LYS A 143 -28.39 -0.66 3.43
C LYS A 143 -28.70 -1.92 4.23
N TRP A 144 -28.70 -3.06 3.57
CA TRP A 144 -28.90 -4.36 4.20
C TRP A 144 -27.66 -4.79 4.98
N ASN A 145 -27.88 -5.21 6.22
CA ASN A 145 -26.84 -5.78 7.09
C ASN A 145 -27.32 -7.11 7.66
N PRO A 146 -26.75 -8.26 7.26
CA PRO A 146 -27.15 -9.58 7.73
C PRO A 146 -26.62 -9.92 9.11
N PHE A 147 -25.52 -9.34 9.52
CA PHE A 147 -24.71 -9.78 10.68
C PHE A 147 -25.44 -9.72 12.02
N PRO A 148 -26.32 -8.74 12.33
CA PRO A 148 -27.08 -8.74 13.56
C PRO A 148 -28.01 -9.95 13.74
N ASN A 149 -28.38 -10.61 12.64
CA ASN A 149 -29.31 -11.75 12.66
C ASN A 149 -28.61 -13.12 12.66
N ILE A 150 -27.26 -13.15 12.62
CA ILE A 150 -26.49 -14.42 12.61
C ILE A 150 -26.02 -14.73 14.04
N PRO A 151 -26.44 -15.86 14.65
CA PRO A 151 -25.96 -16.29 15.95
C PRO A 151 -24.43 -16.31 16.02
N LEU A 152 -23.86 -15.92 17.16
CA LEU A 152 -22.42 -15.73 17.42
C LEU A 152 -21.83 -14.48 16.72
N ILE A 153 -22.17 -14.19 15.46
CA ILE A 153 -21.68 -13.02 14.74
C ILE A 153 -22.31 -11.74 15.26
N ASN A 154 -23.55 -11.80 15.73
CA ASN A 154 -24.24 -10.67 16.33
C ASN A 154 -23.51 -10.07 17.55
N THR A 155 -22.67 -10.84 18.24
CA THR A 155 -21.86 -10.37 19.36
C THR A 155 -20.68 -9.50 18.92
N LEU A 156 -20.28 -9.56 17.65
CA LEU A 156 -19.16 -8.80 17.11
C LEU A 156 -19.49 -7.32 16.82
N HIS A 157 -20.72 -6.88 17.01
CA HIS A 157 -21.16 -5.50 16.79
C HIS A 157 -20.66 -4.94 15.46
N ILE A 158 -21.16 -5.52 14.34
CA ILE A 158 -20.82 -5.11 12.97
C ILE A 158 -21.85 -4.09 12.47
N PRO A 159 -21.61 -2.77 12.62
CA PRO A 159 -22.59 -1.73 12.25
C PRO A 159 -22.69 -1.53 10.74
N TRP A 160 -21.65 -1.88 9.99
CA TRP A 160 -21.62 -1.79 8.54
C TRP A 160 -20.63 -2.76 7.92
N TRP A 161 -20.85 -3.04 6.65
CA TRP A 161 -19.96 -3.77 5.79
C TRP A 161 -20.03 -3.21 4.37
N GLN A 162 -19.03 -3.46 3.55
CA GLN A 162 -18.99 -2.95 2.19
C GLN A 162 -18.27 -3.90 1.24
N TRP A 163 -18.68 -3.84 -0.02
CA TRP A 163 -17.96 -4.39 -1.16
C TRP A 163 -17.05 -3.34 -1.73
N VAL A 164 -15.88 -3.75 -2.18
CA VAL A 164 -14.94 -2.89 -2.89
C VAL A 164 -14.46 -3.59 -4.12
N GLY A 165 -14.56 -2.93 -5.28
CA GLY A 165 -13.82 -3.31 -6.47
C GLY A 165 -12.60 -2.42 -6.59
N TYR A 166 -11.44 -2.96 -6.99
CA TYR A 166 -10.22 -2.17 -7.11
C TYR A 166 -9.39 -2.51 -8.35
N LEU A 167 -8.67 -1.51 -8.81
CA LEU A 167 -7.65 -1.60 -9.85
C LEU A 167 -6.40 -0.90 -9.35
N GLU A 168 -5.25 -1.55 -9.51
CA GLU A 168 -3.95 -1.01 -9.14
C GLU A 168 -2.98 -1.12 -10.30
N VAL A 169 -2.20 -0.06 -10.51
CA VAL A 169 -1.20 0.01 -11.56
C VAL A 169 0.07 0.58 -10.96
N GLY A 170 1.19 -0.12 -11.07
CA GLY A 170 2.42 0.33 -10.44
C GLY A 170 3.69 -0.22 -11.09
N ARG A 171 4.81 0.40 -10.77
CA ARG A 171 6.13 0.00 -11.22
C ARG A 171 7.22 0.42 -10.25
N VAL A 172 8.29 -0.36 -10.23
CA VAL A 172 9.57 0.00 -9.64
C VAL A 172 10.59 0.30 -10.74
N ALA A 173 11.58 1.15 -10.47
CA ALA A 173 12.63 1.54 -11.40
C ALA A 173 13.92 1.90 -10.66
N ASP A 174 15.03 1.87 -11.37
CA ASP A 174 16.39 2.19 -10.88
C ASP A 174 16.62 3.68 -10.59
N ASN A 175 15.69 4.54 -11.05
CA ASN A 175 15.70 5.97 -10.74
C ASN A 175 14.28 6.54 -10.78
N TRP A 176 14.08 7.68 -10.11
CA TRP A 176 12.82 8.39 -10.15
C TRP A 176 12.71 9.22 -11.43
N SER A 177 12.20 8.60 -12.48
CA SER A 177 11.91 9.22 -13.77
C SER A 177 10.45 8.96 -14.11
N PHE A 178 9.70 10.04 -14.41
CA PHE A 178 8.29 9.91 -14.79
C PHE A 178 8.14 8.99 -16.01
N SER A 179 9.01 9.15 -17.01
CA SER A 179 8.99 8.30 -18.21
C SER A 179 9.22 6.83 -17.90
N ASP A 180 10.19 6.51 -17.03
CA ASP A 180 10.57 5.11 -16.76
C ASP A 180 9.59 4.43 -15.82
N LEU A 181 9.07 5.16 -14.83
CA LEU A 181 8.05 4.67 -13.90
C LEU A 181 6.70 4.38 -14.59
N HIS A 182 6.44 4.94 -15.78
CA HIS A 182 5.20 4.69 -16.54
C HIS A 182 5.35 3.71 -17.72
N LYS A 183 6.53 3.09 -17.89
CA LYS A 183 6.73 2.05 -18.91
C LYS A 183 6.48 0.66 -18.31
N LYS A 184 5.71 -0.21 -19.00
CA LYS A 184 5.48 -1.61 -18.62
C LYS A 184 5.04 -1.76 -17.14
N MET A 185 4.09 -0.95 -16.72
CA MET A 185 3.54 -1.02 -15.37
C MET A 185 2.86 -2.37 -15.13
N LYS A 186 2.97 -2.87 -13.91
CA LYS A 186 2.24 -4.04 -13.44
C LYS A 186 0.82 -3.66 -13.07
N VAL A 187 -0.12 -4.55 -13.35
CA VAL A 187 -1.54 -4.33 -13.11
C VAL A 187 -2.05 -5.42 -12.18
N SER A 188 -2.79 -5.02 -11.17
CA SER A 188 -3.61 -5.91 -10.36
C SER A 188 -5.05 -5.41 -10.27
N ALA A 189 -6.00 -6.31 -10.26
CA ALA A 189 -7.41 -6.00 -10.09
C ALA A 189 -8.05 -6.99 -9.13
N GLY A 190 -9.10 -6.57 -8.43
CA GLY A 190 -9.74 -7.48 -7.50
C GLY A 190 -10.96 -6.91 -6.81
N GLY A 191 -11.42 -7.67 -5.83
CA GLY A 191 -12.50 -7.31 -4.95
C GLY A 191 -12.12 -7.46 -3.48
N SER A 192 -12.81 -6.73 -2.65
CA SER A 192 -12.64 -6.78 -1.20
C SER A 192 -14.00 -6.79 -0.52
N VAL A 193 -14.09 -7.52 0.58
CA VAL A 193 -15.17 -7.37 1.56
C VAL A 193 -14.56 -6.75 2.80
N ARG A 194 -15.19 -5.68 3.26
CA ARG A 194 -14.78 -4.95 4.48
C ARG A 194 -15.92 -4.90 5.46
N ALA A 195 -15.63 -5.04 6.73
CA ALA A 195 -16.59 -4.90 7.81
C ALA A 195 -15.95 -4.19 8.99
N MET A 196 -16.73 -3.36 9.68
CA MET A 196 -16.29 -2.77 10.94
C MET A 196 -16.68 -3.71 12.08
N VAL A 197 -15.69 -4.17 12.81
CA VAL A 197 -15.87 -5.04 13.98
C VAL A 197 -15.35 -4.26 15.19
N TYR A 198 -16.25 -3.92 16.10
CA TYR A 198 -16.01 -2.95 17.17
C TYR A 198 -15.52 -1.61 16.59
N GLU A 199 -14.36 -1.21 16.59
CA GLU A 199 -13.84 0.03 15.98
C GLU A 199 -12.75 -0.26 14.92
N LEU A 200 -12.53 -1.53 14.59
CA LEU A 200 -11.53 -1.96 13.63
C LEU A 200 -12.20 -2.35 12.31
N VAL A 201 -11.63 -1.89 11.23
CA VAL A 201 -12.03 -2.36 9.88
C VAL A 201 -11.26 -3.63 9.56
N ILE A 202 -11.99 -4.73 9.37
CA ILE A 202 -11.44 -5.99 8.88
C ILE A 202 -11.73 -6.07 7.39
N ARG A 203 -10.76 -6.44 6.59
CA ARG A 203 -10.93 -6.64 5.14
C ARG A 203 -10.38 -7.99 4.70
N VAL A 204 -11.03 -8.55 3.70
CA VAL A 204 -10.55 -9.70 2.93
C VAL A 204 -10.49 -9.25 1.47
N ASP A 205 -9.31 -9.26 0.91
CA ASP A 205 -9.04 -8.91 -0.48
C ASP A 205 -8.79 -10.16 -1.30
N VAL A 206 -9.36 -10.21 -2.50
CA VAL A 206 -9.05 -11.21 -3.53
C VAL A 206 -8.58 -10.45 -4.75
N GLY A 207 -7.35 -10.70 -5.16
CA GLY A 207 -6.73 -10.03 -6.29
C GLY A 207 -6.27 -10.99 -7.36
N VAL A 208 -6.26 -10.53 -8.61
CA VAL A 208 -5.73 -11.24 -9.77
C VAL A 208 -4.74 -10.37 -10.51
N SER A 209 -3.69 -10.98 -11.02
CA SER A 209 -2.63 -10.36 -11.80
C SER A 209 -2.13 -11.30 -12.88
N GLU A 210 -1.16 -10.88 -13.65
CA GLU A 210 -0.49 -11.74 -14.65
C GLU A 210 0.30 -12.91 -14.02
N GLU A 211 0.67 -12.82 -12.73
CA GLU A 211 1.43 -13.86 -12.02
C GLU A 211 0.52 -14.83 -11.25
N GLY A 212 -0.79 -14.56 -11.15
CA GLY A 212 -1.74 -15.42 -10.47
C GLY A 212 -2.76 -14.65 -9.64
N SER A 213 -3.26 -15.29 -8.59
CA SER A 213 -4.23 -14.73 -7.67
C SER A 213 -3.74 -14.81 -6.24
N GLU A 214 -4.08 -13.79 -5.45
CA GLU A 214 -3.78 -13.71 -4.01
C GLU A 214 -5.06 -13.49 -3.22
N VAL A 215 -5.14 -14.11 -2.05
CA VAL A 215 -6.18 -13.86 -1.05
C VAL A 215 -5.49 -13.38 0.22
N GLN A 216 -5.88 -12.20 0.69
CA GLN A 216 -5.25 -11.56 1.84
C GLN A 216 -6.30 -11.10 2.83
N MET A 217 -6.02 -11.24 4.12
CA MET A 217 -6.85 -10.71 5.20
C MET A 217 -6.03 -9.71 6.00
N PHE A 218 -6.61 -8.54 6.27
CA PHE A 218 -5.91 -7.48 6.99
C PHE A 218 -6.86 -6.61 7.81
N PHE A 219 -6.29 -5.87 8.74
CA PHE A 219 -6.97 -4.86 9.53
C PHE A 219 -6.65 -3.48 8.98
N ASN A 220 -7.66 -2.61 8.86
CA ASN A 220 -7.60 -1.26 8.31
C ASN A 220 -7.74 -1.15 6.78
N HIS A 221 -7.87 0.09 6.30
CA HIS A 221 -7.90 0.39 4.86
C HIS A 221 -6.48 0.37 4.27
N PRO A 222 -6.34 0.18 2.94
CA PRO A 222 -5.03 0.24 2.30
C PRO A 222 -4.47 1.69 2.23
N PHE A 223 -5.36 2.69 2.29
CA PHE A 223 -5.01 4.12 2.28
C PHE A 223 -6.14 4.98 2.88
#